data_34bfb11ec6184874cd2e7cb25ceadcd7
#
_entry.id   34bfb11ec6184874cd2e7cb25ceadcd7
#
_cell.length_a   1.000
_cell.length_b   1.000
_cell.length_c   1.000
_cell.angle_alpha   90.00
_cell.angle_beta   90.00
_cell.angle_gamma   90.00
#
_symmetry.space_group_name_H-M   'P 1'
#
loop_
_entity.id
_entity.type
_entity.pdbx_description
1 polymer ?
#
loop_
_entity_poly.entity_id
_entity_poly.type
_entity_poly.pdbx_seq_one_letter_code
_entity_poly.pdbx_strand_id
1 'polypeptide(L)'
;MESKKKNIIGITQSGLILVLVVLIVFMMVQINRLQGTARVINYAGLVRGATQREVKLEITGNQNEELVQYLDDILSGLRYQDGHYDLVKLHDKEYQDKLQVQSDYWEKLKIEIEAVRSRGYENTDIVNMSETYFKMADETVSAAENYSEKIARKIRTIEILSALDMLCLVILVIMQTLMAMKMAVQNKLLEQRAYTDSHTGLPNKSACEIILNNKEIINEPTACIMFDLNNLKTVNDTMGHSSGDQLIMNFARLLRSVIPEEDFVGRYGGDEFMAVIYHTSKAEVEDILKYLRRKKDRLNGNENPMSIDYACGWALSEDYKECTMQILLDKADSYMYDNKQLCKQHTL
;
A
#
# COMPACT_ATOMS: atom_id res chain seq x y z
N MET A 1 10.70 7.11 19.63
CA MET A 1 9.25 6.77 19.81
C MET A 1 8.59 6.34 18.49
N GLU A 2 8.90 6.98 17.36
CA GLU A 2 8.34 6.63 16.04
C GLU A 2 8.74 5.25 15.49
N SER A 3 10.01 4.84 15.65
CA SER A 3 10.46 3.51 15.24
C SER A 3 9.68 2.37 15.93
N LYS A 4 9.36 2.52 17.23
CA LYS A 4 8.53 1.54 17.95
C LYS A 4 7.09 1.49 17.41
N LYS A 5 6.51 2.64 17.01
CA LYS A 5 5.16 2.69 16.41
C LYS A 5 5.13 2.01 15.04
N LYS A 6 6.12 2.24 14.18
CA LYS A 6 6.25 1.55 12.88
C LYS A 6 6.33 0.04 13.03
N ASN A 7 7.13 -0.44 13.98
CA ASN A 7 7.27 -1.88 14.22
C ASN A 7 5.95 -2.49 14.74
N ILE A 8 5.24 -1.81 15.63
CA ILE A 8 3.94 -2.26 16.15
C ILE A 8 2.92 -2.39 15.00
N ILE A 9 2.80 -1.37 14.15
CA ILE A 9 1.88 -1.40 13.01
C ILE A 9 2.22 -2.55 12.04
N GLY A 10 3.51 -2.75 11.74
CA GLY A 10 3.95 -3.86 10.89
C GLY A 10 3.62 -5.24 11.48
N ILE A 11 3.85 -5.43 12.79
CA ILE A 11 3.53 -6.67 13.50
C ILE A 11 2.01 -6.92 13.48
N THR A 12 1.20 -5.88 13.75
CA THR A 12 -0.26 -5.97 13.73
C THR A 12 -0.78 -6.35 12.33
N GLN A 13 -0.24 -5.72 11.29
CA GLN A 13 -0.61 -6.02 9.90
C GLN A 13 -0.25 -7.46 9.51
N SER A 14 0.95 -7.93 9.87
CA SER A 14 1.36 -9.32 9.64
C SER A 14 0.47 -10.31 10.38
N GLY A 15 0.05 -9.98 11.61
CA GLY A 15 -0.87 -10.79 12.39
C GLY A 15 -2.25 -10.91 11.73
N LEU A 16 -2.82 -9.80 11.24
CA LEU A 16 -4.10 -9.80 10.52
C LEU A 16 -4.02 -10.60 9.21
N ILE A 17 -2.94 -10.45 8.44
CA ILE A 17 -2.74 -11.26 7.23
C ILE A 17 -2.72 -12.75 7.55
N LEU A 18 -2.04 -13.15 8.62
CA LEU A 18 -2.01 -14.55 9.06
C LEU A 18 -3.42 -15.05 9.43
N VAL A 19 -4.18 -14.26 10.18
CA VAL A 19 -5.57 -14.57 10.55
C VAL A 19 -6.43 -14.75 9.30
N LEU A 20 -6.33 -13.84 8.33
CA LEU A 20 -7.08 -13.92 7.07
C LEU A 20 -6.76 -15.21 6.30
N VAL A 21 -5.49 -15.58 6.20
CA VAL A 21 -5.06 -16.83 5.54
C VAL A 21 -5.68 -18.05 6.25
N VAL A 22 -5.65 -18.08 7.58
CA VAL A 22 -6.25 -19.17 8.37
C VAL A 22 -7.76 -19.25 8.14
N LEU A 23 -8.47 -18.12 8.13
CA LEU A 23 -9.91 -18.06 7.87
C LEU A 23 -10.26 -18.59 6.47
N ILE A 24 -9.49 -18.20 5.45
CA ILE A 24 -9.66 -18.67 4.07
C ILE A 24 -9.49 -20.19 3.98
N VAL A 25 -8.41 -20.72 4.56
CA VAL A 25 -8.15 -22.17 4.57
C VAL A 25 -9.30 -22.90 5.26
N PHE A 26 -9.77 -22.40 6.40
CA PHE A 26 -10.88 -22.99 7.13
C PHE A 26 -12.19 -22.94 6.33
N MET A 27 -12.44 -21.83 5.62
CA MET A 27 -13.59 -21.69 4.72
C MET A 27 -13.54 -22.71 3.58
N MET A 28 -12.37 -22.91 2.94
CA MET A 28 -12.20 -23.93 1.90
C MET A 28 -12.52 -25.34 2.39
N VAL A 29 -12.09 -25.68 3.61
CA VAL A 29 -12.42 -26.98 4.24
C VAL A 29 -13.93 -27.12 4.43
N GLN A 30 -14.63 -26.06 4.86
CA GLN A 30 -16.09 -26.14 5.05
C GLN A 30 -16.83 -26.22 3.70
N ILE A 31 -16.39 -25.51 2.68
CA ILE A 31 -16.95 -25.61 1.32
C ILE A 31 -16.80 -27.03 0.77
N ASN A 32 -15.61 -27.63 0.92
CA ASN A 32 -15.40 -29.02 0.51
C ASN A 32 -16.33 -30.00 1.24
N ARG A 33 -16.64 -29.76 2.52
CA ARG A 33 -17.62 -30.58 3.29
C ARG A 33 -19.03 -30.36 2.82
N LEU A 34 -19.39 -29.17 2.35
CA LEU A 34 -20.72 -28.87 1.82
C LEU A 34 -20.91 -29.48 0.41
N GLN A 35 -19.81 -29.65 -0.31
CA GLN A 35 -19.82 -30.18 -1.66
C GLN A 35 -20.39 -31.62 -1.67
N GLY A 36 -21.37 -31.87 -2.51
CA GLY A 36 -22.06 -33.19 -2.58
C GLY A 36 -23.20 -33.42 -1.57
N THR A 37 -23.35 -32.58 -0.50
CA THR A 37 -24.46 -32.76 0.46
C THR A 37 -25.83 -32.66 -0.19
N ALA A 38 -26.00 -31.77 -1.16
CA ALA A 38 -27.25 -31.61 -1.90
C ALA A 38 -27.63 -32.89 -2.65
N ARG A 39 -26.67 -33.61 -3.21
CA ARG A 39 -26.88 -34.90 -3.88
C ARG A 39 -27.31 -35.96 -2.87
N VAL A 40 -26.65 -36.03 -1.72
CA VAL A 40 -27.02 -36.95 -0.63
C VAL A 40 -28.46 -36.71 -0.15
N ILE A 41 -28.85 -35.45 0.08
CA ILE A 41 -30.20 -35.07 0.48
C ILE A 41 -31.23 -35.51 -0.57
N ASN A 42 -30.91 -35.26 -1.86
CA ASN A 42 -31.80 -35.64 -2.97
C ASN A 42 -32.00 -37.16 -3.04
N TYR A 43 -30.92 -37.94 -2.96
CA TYR A 43 -31.04 -39.41 -3.02
C TYR A 43 -31.64 -40.00 -1.77
N ALA A 44 -31.44 -39.47 -0.58
CA ALA A 44 -32.17 -39.85 0.63
C ALA A 44 -33.68 -39.57 0.49
N GLY A 45 -34.03 -38.42 -0.12
CA GLY A 45 -35.43 -38.12 -0.46
C GLY A 45 -36.04 -39.06 -1.51
N LEU A 46 -35.25 -39.48 -2.52
CA LEU A 46 -35.66 -40.47 -3.50
C LEU A 46 -35.93 -41.83 -2.85
N VAL A 47 -35.09 -42.29 -1.92
CA VAL A 47 -35.34 -43.52 -1.15
C VAL A 47 -36.68 -43.46 -0.44
N ARG A 48 -37.00 -42.35 0.24
CA ARG A 48 -38.28 -42.14 0.92
C ARG A 48 -39.48 -42.33 -0.04
N GLY A 49 -39.41 -41.64 -1.20
CA GLY A 49 -40.54 -41.71 -2.18
C GLY A 49 -40.61 -43.03 -2.95
N ALA A 50 -39.46 -43.58 -3.32
CA ALA A 50 -39.39 -44.82 -4.08
C ALA A 50 -39.85 -46.05 -3.25
N THR A 51 -39.53 -46.08 -1.95
CA THR A 51 -40.00 -47.14 -1.06
C THR A 51 -41.55 -47.14 -0.94
N GLN A 52 -42.15 -45.97 -0.79
CA GLN A 52 -43.62 -45.87 -0.77
C GLN A 52 -44.25 -46.34 -2.10
N ARG A 53 -43.58 -46.01 -3.21
CA ARG A 53 -43.99 -46.49 -4.54
C ARG A 53 -43.89 -48.02 -4.66
N GLU A 54 -42.79 -48.60 -4.18
CA GLU A 54 -42.55 -50.04 -4.19
C GLU A 54 -43.66 -50.78 -3.39
N VAL A 55 -43.88 -50.38 -2.15
CA VAL A 55 -44.91 -51.00 -1.31
C VAL A 55 -46.32 -50.89 -1.95
N LYS A 56 -46.64 -49.76 -2.58
CA LYS A 56 -47.90 -49.59 -3.33
C LYS A 56 -47.99 -50.56 -4.52
N LEU A 57 -46.93 -50.75 -5.27
CA LEU A 57 -46.88 -51.68 -6.41
C LEU A 57 -47.07 -53.12 -5.93
N GLU A 58 -46.43 -53.53 -4.85
CA GLU A 58 -46.58 -54.86 -4.28
C GLU A 58 -48.01 -55.14 -3.79
N ILE A 59 -48.65 -54.20 -3.08
CA ILE A 59 -50.03 -54.30 -2.62
C ILE A 59 -50.98 -54.42 -3.81
N THR A 60 -50.68 -53.76 -4.97
CA THR A 60 -51.52 -53.83 -6.17
C THR A 60 -51.17 -54.98 -7.09
N GLY A 61 -50.28 -55.89 -6.70
CA GLY A 61 -49.90 -57.07 -7.47
C GLY A 61 -48.95 -56.80 -8.66
N ASN A 62 -48.34 -55.60 -8.70
CA ASN A 62 -47.43 -55.22 -9.74
C ASN A 62 -45.98 -55.28 -9.17
N GLN A 63 -45.38 -56.46 -9.17
CA GLN A 63 -44.00 -56.67 -8.65
C GLN A 63 -42.98 -55.91 -9.47
N ASN A 64 -42.01 -55.22 -8.78
CA ASN A 64 -40.97 -54.44 -9.43
C ASN A 64 -39.59 -54.68 -8.78
N GLU A 65 -38.94 -55.75 -9.18
CA GLU A 65 -37.61 -56.11 -8.66
C GLU A 65 -36.52 -55.08 -9.00
N GLU A 66 -36.64 -54.38 -10.13
CA GLU A 66 -35.72 -53.33 -10.53
C GLU A 66 -35.77 -52.15 -9.54
N LEU A 67 -36.94 -51.85 -8.97
CA LEU A 67 -37.10 -50.76 -8.02
C LEU A 67 -36.52 -51.15 -6.65
N VAL A 68 -36.64 -52.40 -6.23
CA VAL A 68 -36.00 -52.93 -5.01
C VAL A 68 -34.48 -52.84 -5.15
N GLN A 69 -33.92 -53.28 -6.28
CA GLN A 69 -32.49 -53.21 -6.56
C GLN A 69 -31.98 -51.74 -6.62
N TYR A 70 -32.76 -50.85 -7.23
CA TYR A 70 -32.45 -49.41 -7.24
C TYR A 70 -32.39 -48.82 -5.82
N LEU A 71 -33.27 -49.23 -4.93
CA LEU A 71 -33.27 -48.79 -3.52
C LEU A 71 -32.08 -49.35 -2.75
N ASP A 72 -31.69 -50.60 -2.97
CA ASP A 72 -30.50 -51.23 -2.40
C ASP A 72 -29.25 -50.49 -2.81
N ASP A 73 -29.09 -50.17 -4.11
CA ASP A 73 -27.95 -49.45 -4.67
C ASP A 73 -27.81 -48.04 -4.06
N ILE A 74 -28.93 -47.32 -3.92
CA ILE A 74 -28.91 -45.98 -3.31
C ILE A 74 -28.51 -46.05 -1.83
N LEU A 75 -29.15 -46.95 -1.06
CA LEU A 75 -28.83 -47.11 0.36
C LEU A 75 -27.39 -47.53 0.59
N SER A 76 -26.86 -48.44 -0.23
CA SER A 76 -25.45 -48.80 -0.22
C SER A 76 -24.57 -47.59 -0.53
N GLY A 77 -24.89 -46.82 -1.57
CA GLY A 77 -24.16 -45.60 -1.93
C GLY A 77 -24.15 -44.53 -0.84
N LEU A 78 -25.31 -44.33 -0.17
CA LEU A 78 -25.40 -43.37 0.96
C LEU A 78 -24.58 -43.80 2.16
N ARG A 79 -24.47 -45.12 2.41
CA ARG A 79 -23.82 -45.70 3.59
C ARG A 79 -22.30 -45.92 3.40
N TYR A 80 -21.93 -46.49 2.23
CA TYR A 80 -20.57 -46.98 1.97
C TYR A 80 -19.86 -46.22 0.87
N GLN A 81 -20.53 -45.26 0.21
CA GLN A 81 -20.00 -44.56 -0.98
C GLN A 81 -19.78 -45.51 -2.17
N ASP A 82 -20.51 -46.61 -2.20
CA ASP A 82 -20.48 -47.58 -3.30
C ASP A 82 -21.46 -47.17 -4.41
N GLY A 83 -21.26 -47.69 -5.61
CA GLY A 83 -22.20 -47.54 -6.69
C GLY A 83 -21.99 -46.34 -7.61
N HIS A 84 -22.98 -46.10 -8.49
CA HIS A 84 -22.87 -45.19 -9.67
C HIS A 84 -23.31 -43.76 -9.40
N TYR A 85 -23.72 -43.43 -8.16
CA TYR A 85 -24.37 -42.14 -7.86
C TYR A 85 -23.44 -41.07 -7.36
N ASP A 86 -22.12 -41.35 -7.22
CA ASP A 86 -21.09 -40.40 -6.77
C ASP A 86 -21.53 -39.66 -5.48
N LEU A 87 -22.00 -40.45 -4.49
CA LEU A 87 -22.46 -39.95 -3.21
C LEU A 87 -21.29 -39.77 -2.24
N VAL A 88 -21.29 -38.65 -1.52
CA VAL A 88 -20.29 -38.36 -0.49
C VAL A 88 -20.76 -38.83 0.89
N LYS A 89 -19.80 -39.28 1.73
CA LYS A 89 -20.13 -39.62 3.10
C LYS A 89 -20.30 -38.36 3.94
N LEU A 90 -21.44 -38.14 4.52
CA LEU A 90 -21.63 -37.06 5.48
C LEU A 90 -21.04 -37.44 6.83
N HIS A 91 -20.05 -36.65 7.29
CA HIS A 91 -19.38 -36.86 8.58
C HIS A 91 -20.19 -36.23 9.73
N ASP A 92 -21.47 -36.63 9.88
CA ASP A 92 -22.34 -36.24 10.96
C ASP A 92 -22.84 -37.48 11.65
N LYS A 93 -22.71 -37.58 12.96
CA LYS A 93 -23.07 -38.75 13.73
C LYS A 93 -24.55 -39.00 13.70
N GLU A 94 -25.38 -37.96 13.86
CA GLU A 94 -26.81 -38.06 13.87
C GLU A 94 -27.35 -38.63 12.56
N TYR A 95 -26.85 -38.13 11.42
CA TYR A 95 -27.20 -38.64 10.10
C TYR A 95 -26.79 -40.11 9.93
N GLN A 96 -25.57 -40.48 10.32
CA GLN A 96 -25.03 -41.83 10.15
C GLN A 96 -25.84 -42.84 11.02
N ASP A 97 -26.16 -42.47 12.25
CA ASP A 97 -26.96 -43.32 13.16
C ASP A 97 -28.39 -43.56 12.58
N LYS A 98 -29.05 -42.50 12.05
CA LYS A 98 -30.38 -42.60 11.43
C LYS A 98 -30.35 -43.44 10.15
N LEU A 99 -29.36 -43.20 9.29
CA LEU A 99 -29.18 -43.98 8.05
C LEU A 99 -28.94 -45.45 8.32
N GLN A 100 -28.19 -45.78 9.39
CA GLN A 100 -27.99 -47.16 9.82
C GLN A 100 -29.30 -47.81 10.21
N VAL A 101 -30.08 -47.18 11.08
CA VAL A 101 -31.38 -47.68 11.55
C VAL A 101 -32.33 -47.86 10.38
N GLN A 102 -32.39 -46.90 9.46
CA GLN A 102 -33.21 -46.97 8.25
C GLN A 102 -32.79 -48.13 7.35
N SER A 103 -31.48 -48.32 7.11
CA SER A 103 -30.97 -49.41 6.28
C SER A 103 -31.28 -50.79 6.89
N ASP A 104 -31.13 -50.94 8.23
CA ASP A 104 -31.45 -52.20 8.93
C ASP A 104 -32.97 -52.49 8.90
N TYR A 105 -33.78 -51.45 8.90
CA TYR A 105 -35.25 -51.61 8.79
C TYR A 105 -35.65 -51.93 7.34
N TRP A 106 -34.94 -51.44 6.34
CA TRP A 106 -35.15 -51.77 4.92
C TRP A 106 -35.01 -53.30 4.68
N GLU A 107 -34.00 -53.93 5.25
CA GLU A 107 -33.85 -55.37 5.18
C GLU A 107 -35.07 -56.12 5.71
N LYS A 108 -35.69 -55.66 6.80
CA LYS A 108 -36.91 -56.23 7.35
C LYS A 108 -38.12 -55.98 6.44
N LEU A 109 -38.17 -54.80 5.85
CA LEU A 109 -39.27 -54.44 4.95
C LEU A 109 -39.23 -55.29 3.65
N LYS A 110 -38.04 -55.63 3.13
CA LYS A 110 -37.87 -56.53 1.99
C LYS A 110 -38.43 -57.93 2.30
N ILE A 111 -38.24 -58.47 3.50
CA ILE A 111 -38.76 -59.72 3.91
C ILE A 111 -40.32 -59.66 3.93
N GLU A 112 -40.93 -58.58 4.38
CA GLU A 112 -42.36 -58.39 4.39
C GLU A 112 -42.94 -58.20 2.97
N ILE A 113 -42.16 -57.55 2.04
CA ILE A 113 -42.53 -57.48 0.61
C ILE A 113 -42.63 -58.90 0.01
N GLU A 114 -41.71 -59.79 0.28
CA GLU A 114 -41.73 -61.16 -0.16
C GLU A 114 -42.93 -61.91 0.47
N ALA A 115 -43.25 -61.59 1.73
CA ALA A 115 -44.47 -62.19 2.40
C ALA A 115 -45.73 -61.72 1.72
N VAL A 116 -45.87 -60.49 1.24
CA VAL A 116 -47.03 -59.99 0.46
C VAL A 116 -47.16 -60.80 -0.83
N ARG A 117 -46.08 -61.10 -1.52
CA ARG A 117 -46.12 -61.93 -2.75
C ARG A 117 -46.66 -63.35 -2.52
N SER A 118 -46.35 -63.91 -1.36
CA SER A 118 -46.73 -65.29 -1.01
C SER A 118 -48.05 -65.43 -0.31
N ARG A 119 -48.52 -64.50 0.53
CA ARG A 119 -49.67 -64.60 1.42
C ARG A 119 -50.76 -63.55 1.17
N GLY A 120 -50.52 -62.59 0.29
CA GLY A 120 -51.37 -61.43 0.09
C GLY A 120 -51.14 -60.35 1.17
N TYR A 121 -51.34 -59.09 0.80
CA TYR A 121 -51.04 -57.93 1.70
C TYR A 121 -51.93 -57.91 2.95
N GLU A 122 -53.16 -58.44 2.90
CA GLU A 122 -54.10 -58.47 4.05
C GLU A 122 -53.56 -59.31 5.22
N ASN A 123 -52.69 -60.27 4.95
CA ASN A 123 -52.07 -61.16 5.92
C ASN A 123 -50.63 -60.77 6.31
N THR A 124 -50.29 -59.51 6.11
CA THR A 124 -48.96 -58.97 6.35
C THR A 124 -49.08 -57.63 7.10
N ASP A 125 -47.94 -57.16 7.70
CA ASP A 125 -47.84 -55.84 8.36
C ASP A 125 -47.23 -54.76 7.46
N ILE A 126 -47.25 -55.02 6.13
CA ILE A 126 -46.53 -54.17 5.14
C ILE A 126 -46.92 -52.70 5.22
N VAL A 127 -48.21 -52.39 5.49
CA VAL A 127 -48.70 -51.01 5.56
C VAL A 127 -48.10 -50.28 6.77
N ASN A 128 -48.14 -50.85 7.96
CA ASN A 128 -47.60 -50.26 9.19
C ASN A 128 -46.06 -50.17 9.10
N MET A 129 -45.40 -51.15 8.51
CA MET A 129 -43.95 -51.18 8.30
C MET A 129 -43.52 -50.08 7.31
N SER A 130 -44.33 -49.90 6.24
CA SER A 130 -43.96 -48.81 5.26
C SER A 130 -44.13 -47.42 5.88
N GLU A 131 -45.15 -47.18 6.70
CA GLU A 131 -45.30 -45.91 7.41
C GLU A 131 -44.16 -45.67 8.43
N THR A 132 -43.74 -46.72 9.11
CA THR A 132 -42.59 -46.66 10.03
C THR A 132 -41.29 -46.36 9.27
N TYR A 133 -41.08 -47.02 8.14
CA TYR A 133 -39.96 -46.78 7.28
C TYR A 133 -39.93 -45.33 6.72
N PHE A 134 -41.10 -44.82 6.29
CA PHE A 134 -41.28 -43.46 5.82
C PHE A 134 -40.80 -42.44 6.85
N LYS A 135 -41.21 -42.60 8.11
CA LYS A 135 -40.78 -41.74 9.22
C LYS A 135 -39.25 -41.80 9.40
N MET A 136 -38.67 -43.01 9.37
CA MET A 136 -37.21 -43.17 9.48
C MET A 136 -36.46 -42.49 8.32
N ALA A 137 -36.96 -42.63 7.09
CA ALA A 137 -36.41 -42.00 5.91
C ALA A 137 -36.51 -40.45 5.99
N ASP A 138 -37.67 -39.95 6.47
CA ASP A 138 -37.87 -38.51 6.68
C ASP A 138 -36.92 -37.93 7.73
N GLU A 139 -36.70 -38.66 8.83
CA GLU A 139 -35.72 -38.29 9.85
C GLU A 139 -34.28 -38.30 9.32
N THR A 140 -33.93 -39.24 8.43
CA THR A 140 -32.62 -39.31 7.78
C THR A 140 -32.41 -38.12 6.85
N VAL A 141 -33.42 -37.77 6.04
CA VAL A 141 -33.35 -36.57 5.18
C VAL A 141 -33.19 -35.30 6.03
N SER A 142 -34.00 -35.15 7.08
CA SER A 142 -33.91 -34.00 7.99
C SER A 142 -32.55 -33.88 8.67
N ALA A 143 -31.94 -35.02 9.05
CA ALA A 143 -30.58 -35.00 9.60
C ALA A 143 -29.52 -34.54 8.58
N ALA A 144 -29.63 -34.94 7.31
CA ALA A 144 -28.77 -34.49 6.23
C ALA A 144 -28.92 -32.98 5.95
N GLU A 145 -30.16 -32.48 5.93
CA GLU A 145 -30.46 -31.04 5.78
C GLU A 145 -29.88 -30.23 6.94
N ASN A 146 -30.10 -30.67 8.18
CA ASN A 146 -29.52 -30.02 9.37
C ASN A 146 -28.00 -29.96 9.33
N TYR A 147 -27.33 -31.02 8.86
CA TYR A 147 -25.91 -31.03 8.66
C TYR A 147 -25.46 -29.96 7.65
N SER A 148 -26.13 -29.91 6.50
CA SER A 148 -25.87 -28.91 5.46
C SER A 148 -26.01 -27.48 5.99
N GLU A 149 -27.10 -27.20 6.73
CA GLU A 149 -27.35 -25.91 7.35
C GLU A 149 -26.32 -25.55 8.42
N LYS A 150 -25.88 -26.51 9.23
CA LYS A 150 -24.80 -26.30 10.23
C LYS A 150 -23.51 -25.84 9.54
N ILE A 151 -23.15 -26.46 8.40
CA ILE A 151 -21.97 -26.07 7.62
C ILE A 151 -22.16 -24.68 6.99
N ALA A 152 -23.32 -24.43 6.35
CA ALA A 152 -23.63 -23.13 5.74
C ALA A 152 -23.55 -21.98 6.76
N ARG A 153 -24.05 -22.19 7.97
CA ARG A 153 -23.92 -21.19 9.06
C ARG A 153 -22.46 -20.94 9.46
N LYS A 154 -21.63 -21.99 9.52
CA LYS A 154 -20.20 -21.84 9.80
C LYS A 154 -19.51 -21.03 8.70
N ILE A 155 -19.78 -21.33 7.43
CA ILE A 155 -19.22 -20.59 6.28
C ILE A 155 -19.59 -19.11 6.40
N ARG A 156 -20.86 -18.79 6.63
CA ARG A 156 -21.33 -17.40 6.78
C ARG A 156 -20.63 -16.66 7.93
N THR A 157 -20.38 -17.34 9.05
CA THR A 157 -19.62 -16.74 10.16
C THR A 157 -18.19 -16.43 9.76
N ILE A 158 -17.53 -17.35 9.04
CA ILE A 158 -16.16 -17.15 8.56
C ILE A 158 -16.11 -16.00 7.54
N GLU A 159 -17.08 -15.89 6.64
CA GLU A 159 -17.20 -14.79 5.68
C GLU A 159 -17.27 -13.43 6.39
N ILE A 160 -18.13 -13.31 7.40
CA ILE A 160 -18.24 -12.06 8.19
C ILE A 160 -16.94 -11.73 8.89
N LEU A 161 -16.28 -12.71 9.53
CA LEU A 161 -15.01 -12.50 10.20
C LEU A 161 -13.90 -12.10 9.21
N SER A 162 -13.85 -12.73 8.03
CA SER A 162 -12.90 -12.39 6.98
C SER A 162 -13.13 -10.98 6.42
N ALA A 163 -14.38 -10.57 6.27
CA ALA A 163 -14.73 -9.23 5.81
C ALA A 163 -14.31 -8.15 6.84
N LEU A 164 -14.51 -8.41 8.14
CA LEU A 164 -14.07 -7.51 9.21
C LEU A 164 -12.55 -7.41 9.27
N ASP A 165 -11.84 -8.52 9.17
CA ASP A 165 -10.37 -8.55 9.16
C ASP A 165 -9.81 -7.77 7.95
N MET A 166 -10.38 -7.97 6.76
CA MET A 166 -10.02 -7.21 5.56
C MET A 166 -10.27 -5.71 5.73
N LEU A 167 -11.39 -5.32 6.35
CA LEU A 167 -11.67 -3.92 6.64
C LEU A 167 -10.61 -3.30 7.56
N CYS A 168 -10.19 -4.03 8.60
CA CYS A 168 -9.11 -3.60 9.50
C CYS A 168 -7.79 -3.41 8.74
N LEU A 169 -7.43 -4.32 7.83
CA LEU A 169 -6.25 -4.20 6.98
C LEU A 169 -6.31 -2.97 6.09
N VAL A 170 -7.45 -2.71 5.45
CA VAL A 170 -7.64 -1.50 4.61
C VAL A 170 -7.46 -0.23 5.44
N ILE A 171 -8.05 -0.14 6.62
CA ILE A 171 -7.89 1.02 7.52
C ILE A 171 -6.42 1.22 7.89
N LEU A 172 -5.68 0.16 8.22
CA LEU A 172 -4.25 0.24 8.54
C LEU A 172 -3.42 0.75 7.36
N VAL A 173 -3.69 0.28 6.15
CA VAL A 173 -3.00 0.75 4.92
C VAL A 173 -3.27 2.24 4.69
N ILE A 174 -4.52 2.68 4.82
CA ILE A 174 -4.88 4.10 4.70
C ILE A 174 -4.12 4.94 5.74
N MET A 175 -4.11 4.51 7.00
CA MET A 175 -3.37 5.21 8.07
C MET A 175 -1.87 5.30 7.77
N GLN A 176 -1.24 4.22 7.29
CA GLN A 176 0.17 4.21 6.90
C GLN A 176 0.46 5.20 5.76
N THR A 177 -0.40 5.21 4.74
CA THR A 177 -0.26 6.12 3.60
C THR A 177 -0.36 7.58 4.02
N LEU A 178 -1.35 7.93 4.86
CA LEU A 178 -1.51 9.28 5.39
C LEU A 178 -0.32 9.72 6.26
N MET A 179 0.22 8.82 7.09
CA MET A 179 1.43 9.09 7.87
C MET A 179 2.65 9.32 6.97
N ALA A 180 2.84 8.50 5.94
CA ALA A 180 3.95 8.64 5.00
C ALA A 180 3.89 9.97 4.23
N MET A 181 2.70 10.37 3.76
CA MET A 181 2.48 11.66 3.12
C MET A 181 2.82 12.84 4.05
N LYS A 182 2.35 12.79 5.31
CA LYS A 182 2.65 13.82 6.31
C LYS A 182 4.16 13.93 6.57
N MET A 183 4.86 12.81 6.70
CA MET A 183 6.31 12.78 6.90
C MET A 183 7.06 13.35 5.68
N ALA A 184 6.64 13.02 4.47
CA ALA A 184 7.24 13.55 3.25
C ALA A 184 7.13 15.09 3.16
N VAL A 185 5.97 15.64 3.50
CA VAL A 185 5.76 17.10 3.54
C VAL A 185 6.63 17.75 4.62
N GLN A 186 6.70 17.14 5.82
CA GLN A 186 7.56 17.66 6.90
C GLN A 186 9.04 17.60 6.55
N ASN A 187 9.51 16.52 5.93
CA ASN A 187 10.90 16.40 5.49
C ASN A 187 11.25 17.47 4.45
N LYS A 188 10.38 17.69 3.45
CA LYS A 188 10.58 18.74 2.46
C LYS A 188 10.67 20.14 3.09
N LEU A 189 9.81 20.42 4.08
CA LEU A 189 9.85 21.68 4.81
C LEU A 189 11.13 21.84 5.66
N LEU A 190 11.60 20.73 6.28
CA LEU A 190 12.86 20.72 7.02
C LEU A 190 14.06 20.93 6.11
N GLU A 191 14.07 20.30 4.95
CA GLU A 191 15.10 20.51 3.91
C GLU A 191 15.14 21.96 3.45
N GLN A 192 14.00 22.56 3.12
CA GLN A 192 13.93 23.97 2.75
C GLN A 192 14.47 24.86 3.87
N ARG A 193 14.11 24.62 5.14
CA ARG A 193 14.64 25.39 6.27
C ARG A 193 16.11 25.18 6.53
N ALA A 194 16.64 23.99 6.24
CA ALA A 194 18.04 23.64 6.43
C ALA A 194 18.95 24.28 5.39
N TYR A 195 18.49 24.46 4.15
CA TYR A 195 19.32 24.86 3.02
C TYR A 195 18.92 26.16 2.33
N THR A 196 17.87 26.84 2.80
CA THR A 196 17.44 28.13 2.24
C THR A 196 17.60 29.25 3.28
N ASP A 197 18.12 30.38 2.84
CA ASP A 197 18.17 31.61 3.65
C ASP A 197 16.78 32.24 3.70
N SER A 198 16.27 32.44 4.92
CA SER A 198 14.89 32.90 5.16
C SER A 198 14.63 34.34 4.71
N HIS A 199 15.67 35.19 4.61
CA HIS A 199 15.54 36.59 4.18
C HIS A 199 15.55 36.74 2.66
N THR A 200 16.45 36.02 1.99
CA THR A 200 16.65 36.18 0.54
C THR A 200 15.95 35.17 -0.32
N GLY A 201 15.57 34.00 0.26
CA GLY A 201 15.06 32.86 -0.49
C GLY A 201 16.12 32.11 -1.32
N LEU A 202 17.37 32.54 -1.29
CA LEU A 202 18.49 31.86 -1.91
C LEU A 202 18.97 30.67 -1.05
N PRO A 203 19.73 29.72 -1.61
CA PRO A 203 20.52 28.77 -0.84
C PRO A 203 21.33 29.48 0.25
N ASN A 204 21.32 28.92 1.46
CA ASN A 204 22.05 29.47 2.61
C ASN A 204 23.49 28.97 2.66
N LYS A 205 24.22 29.38 3.70
CA LYS A 205 25.60 28.97 3.95
C LYS A 205 25.80 27.46 3.91
N SER A 206 24.91 26.68 4.54
CA SER A 206 25.00 25.22 4.56
C SER A 206 24.86 24.62 3.16
N ALA A 207 24.00 25.19 2.31
CA ALA A 207 23.89 24.79 0.92
C ALA A 207 25.17 25.12 0.11
N CYS A 208 25.78 26.27 0.36
CA CYS A 208 27.09 26.65 -0.24
C CYS A 208 28.17 25.67 0.19
N GLU A 209 28.23 25.32 1.48
CA GLU A 209 29.23 24.39 2.03
C GLU A 209 29.12 22.99 1.44
N ILE A 210 27.91 22.50 1.08
CA ILE A 210 27.75 21.22 0.39
C ILE A 210 28.51 21.21 -0.95
N ILE A 211 28.38 22.28 -1.73
CA ILE A 211 29.06 22.39 -3.02
C ILE A 211 30.60 22.46 -2.80
N LEU A 212 31.03 23.21 -1.82
CA LEU A 212 32.46 23.42 -1.52
C LEU A 212 33.13 22.17 -0.94
N ASN A 213 32.42 21.36 -0.18
CA ASN A 213 32.94 20.13 0.41
C ASN A 213 33.09 18.98 -0.60
N ASN A 214 32.68 19.19 -1.85
CA ASN A 214 32.99 18.24 -2.92
C ASN A 214 34.51 18.34 -3.24
N LYS A 215 35.23 17.26 -2.86
CA LYS A 215 36.68 17.15 -3.06
C LYS A 215 37.07 16.61 -4.44
N GLU A 216 36.10 16.37 -5.30
CA GLU A 216 36.36 15.90 -6.66
C GLU A 216 37.03 17.01 -7.49
N ILE A 217 37.95 16.59 -8.37
CA ILE A 217 38.54 17.46 -9.36
C ILE A 217 37.48 17.86 -10.37
N ILE A 218 37.39 19.14 -10.63
CA ILE A 218 36.46 19.70 -11.62
C ILE A 218 36.99 19.36 -13.01
N ASN A 219 36.23 18.55 -13.74
CA ASN A 219 36.58 18.08 -15.09
C ASN A 219 36.04 19.00 -16.21
N GLU A 220 35.07 19.85 -15.88
CA GLU A 220 34.39 20.72 -16.85
C GLU A 220 34.63 22.19 -16.49
N PRO A 221 34.71 23.09 -17.49
CA PRO A 221 34.93 24.50 -17.24
C PRO A 221 33.86 25.06 -16.28
N THR A 222 34.31 25.49 -15.10
CA THR A 222 33.43 25.96 -14.03
C THR A 222 34.00 27.19 -13.39
N ALA A 223 33.20 28.22 -13.18
CA ALA A 223 33.61 29.44 -12.49
C ALA A 223 32.95 29.56 -11.13
N CYS A 224 33.71 30.02 -10.13
CA CYS A 224 33.19 30.48 -8.85
C CYS A 224 33.31 32.00 -8.78
N ILE A 225 32.25 32.67 -8.36
CA ILE A 225 32.18 34.12 -8.17
C ILE A 225 31.80 34.41 -6.73
N MET A 226 32.64 35.20 -6.05
CA MET A 226 32.32 35.72 -4.72
C MET A 226 31.89 37.19 -4.83
N PHE A 227 30.88 37.54 -4.06
CA PHE A 227 30.38 38.92 -3.95
C PHE A 227 30.29 39.32 -2.48
N ASP A 228 30.64 40.58 -2.21
CA ASP A 228 30.51 41.22 -0.90
C ASP A 228 29.70 42.53 -1.07
N LEU A 229 28.59 42.63 -0.39
CA LEU A 229 27.70 43.79 -0.47
C LEU A 229 28.25 44.94 0.35
N ASN A 230 28.64 46.02 -0.34
CA ASN A 230 29.24 47.20 0.28
C ASN A 230 28.18 48.02 1.09
N ASN A 231 28.66 48.81 2.03
CA ASN A 231 27.90 49.80 2.78
C ASN A 231 26.74 49.28 3.62
N LEU A 232 26.56 47.94 3.79
CA LEU A 232 25.51 47.37 4.60
C LEU A 232 25.51 47.93 6.03
N LYS A 233 26.67 48.01 6.65
CA LYS A 233 26.80 48.57 7.99
C LYS A 233 26.34 50.05 8.06
N THR A 234 26.75 50.87 7.08
CA THR A 234 26.33 52.27 7.01
C THR A 234 24.81 52.41 6.88
N VAL A 235 24.18 51.57 6.02
CA VAL A 235 22.75 51.57 5.86
C VAL A 235 22.06 51.14 7.16
N ASN A 236 22.55 50.11 7.83
CA ASN A 236 22.03 49.69 9.13
C ASN A 236 22.13 50.81 10.20
N ASP A 237 23.27 51.45 10.28
CA ASP A 237 23.55 52.49 11.28
C ASP A 237 22.73 53.79 11.03
N THR A 238 22.48 54.13 9.77
CA THR A 238 21.78 55.38 9.40
C THR A 238 20.27 55.20 9.18
N MET A 239 19.82 54.05 8.66
CA MET A 239 18.43 53.80 8.24
C MET A 239 17.77 52.63 8.96
N GLY A 240 18.49 51.96 9.86
CA GLY A 240 18.02 50.80 10.64
C GLY A 240 18.14 49.48 9.93
N HIS A 241 18.10 48.39 10.73
CA HIS A 241 18.27 46.98 10.24
C HIS A 241 17.29 46.59 9.16
N SER A 242 16.04 47.08 9.22
CA SER A 242 15.04 46.72 8.19
C SER A 242 15.43 47.24 6.80
N SER A 243 16.15 48.38 6.71
CA SER A 243 16.72 48.91 5.43
C SER A 243 17.90 48.10 4.95
N GLY A 244 18.74 47.61 5.86
CA GLY A 244 19.81 46.70 5.50
C GLY A 244 19.30 45.34 5.00
N ASP A 245 18.26 44.81 5.65
CA ASP A 245 17.60 43.59 5.18
C ASP A 245 17.00 43.75 3.78
N GLN A 246 16.39 44.92 3.51
CA GLN A 246 15.87 45.24 2.17
C GLN A 246 16.99 45.36 1.12
N LEU A 247 18.15 45.93 1.49
CA LEU A 247 19.33 46.02 0.62
C LEU A 247 19.84 44.62 0.26
N ILE A 248 19.95 43.72 1.26
CA ILE A 248 20.33 42.30 1.08
C ILE A 248 19.34 41.60 0.14
N MET A 249 18.04 41.77 0.36
CA MET A 249 16.99 41.15 -0.48
C MET A 249 17.05 41.68 -1.94
N ASN A 250 17.30 42.98 -2.11
CA ASN A 250 17.40 43.59 -3.44
C ASN A 250 18.63 43.06 -4.21
N PHE A 251 19.76 42.90 -3.51
CA PHE A 251 20.95 42.34 -4.10
C PHE A 251 20.76 40.85 -4.46
N ALA A 252 20.16 40.06 -3.59
CA ALA A 252 19.80 38.64 -3.86
C ALA A 252 18.92 38.51 -5.11
N ARG A 253 17.87 39.36 -5.24
CA ARG A 253 17.02 39.40 -6.43
C ARG A 253 17.79 39.82 -7.69
N LEU A 254 18.69 40.75 -7.58
CA LEU A 254 19.53 41.16 -8.68
C LEU A 254 20.39 40.01 -9.17
N LEU A 255 21.10 39.30 -8.27
CA LEU A 255 21.92 38.15 -8.60
C LEU A 255 21.08 37.07 -9.28
N ARG A 256 19.95 36.68 -8.67
CA ARG A 256 19.03 35.63 -9.23
C ARG A 256 18.46 36.00 -10.58
N SER A 257 18.33 37.29 -10.88
CA SER A 257 17.79 37.76 -12.15
C SER A 257 18.84 37.82 -13.28
N VAL A 258 20.11 37.59 -12.99
CA VAL A 258 21.23 37.63 -13.95
C VAL A 258 21.88 36.26 -14.10
N ILE A 259 22.02 35.52 -13.01
CA ILE A 259 22.64 34.19 -13.02
C ILE A 259 21.57 33.20 -13.54
N PRO A 260 21.88 32.35 -14.54
CA PRO A 260 20.98 31.34 -15.09
C PRO A 260 20.34 30.43 -14.02
N GLU A 261 19.19 29.86 -14.31
CA GLU A 261 18.47 28.99 -13.34
C GLU A 261 19.18 27.68 -13.07
N GLU A 262 19.91 27.17 -14.04
CA GLU A 262 20.76 25.97 -13.96
C GLU A 262 22.01 26.16 -13.11
N ASP A 263 22.42 27.40 -12.88
CA ASP A 263 23.59 27.73 -12.09
C ASP A 263 23.24 28.01 -10.64
N PHE A 264 24.26 27.85 -9.79
CA PHE A 264 24.07 28.05 -8.36
C PHE A 264 24.32 29.51 -7.96
N VAL A 265 23.45 30.04 -7.10
CA VAL A 265 23.66 31.29 -6.37
C VAL A 265 23.14 31.13 -4.93
N GLY A 266 23.96 31.46 -3.95
CA GLY A 266 23.67 31.33 -2.52
C GLY A 266 24.19 32.49 -1.69
N ARG A 267 23.60 32.67 -0.50
CA ARG A 267 24.09 33.59 0.51
C ARG A 267 25.10 32.88 1.42
N TYR A 268 26.37 33.23 1.31
CA TYR A 268 27.46 32.57 2.01
C TYR A 268 27.68 33.13 3.41
N GLY A 269 27.47 34.45 3.59
CA GLY A 269 27.62 35.16 4.86
C GLY A 269 26.55 36.20 5.10
N GLY A 270 26.79 37.15 5.99
CA GLY A 270 25.87 38.27 6.27
C GLY A 270 25.65 39.16 5.05
N ASP A 271 26.71 39.58 4.41
CA ASP A 271 26.81 40.43 3.21
C ASP A 271 27.51 39.75 2.05
N GLU A 272 27.87 38.47 2.20
CA GLU A 272 28.61 37.68 1.22
C GLU A 272 27.68 36.73 0.45
N PHE A 273 27.87 36.67 -0.88
CA PHE A 273 27.15 35.79 -1.78
C PHE A 273 28.13 35.03 -2.66
N MET A 274 27.77 33.82 -3.01
CA MET A 274 28.53 32.93 -3.88
C MET A 274 27.68 32.52 -5.07
N ALA A 275 28.30 32.53 -6.27
CA ALA A 275 27.72 31.89 -7.44
C ALA A 275 28.70 30.88 -8.04
N VAL A 276 28.15 29.81 -8.59
CA VAL A 276 28.91 28.82 -9.37
C VAL A 276 28.24 28.69 -10.73
N ILE A 277 28.99 28.95 -11.76
CA ILE A 277 28.57 28.88 -13.15
C ILE A 277 29.23 27.65 -13.77
N TYR A 278 28.43 26.75 -14.22
CA TYR A 278 28.89 25.49 -14.81
C TYR A 278 29.02 25.62 -16.33
N HIS A 279 29.88 24.83 -16.95
CA HIS A 279 30.06 24.76 -18.41
C HIS A 279 30.31 26.15 -19.04
N THR A 280 31.13 26.96 -18.40
CA THR A 280 31.31 28.37 -18.76
C THR A 280 32.75 28.70 -19.20
N SER A 281 32.89 29.75 -19.97
CA SER A 281 34.16 30.32 -20.39
C SER A 281 34.42 31.67 -19.72
N LYS A 282 35.69 32.13 -19.78
CA LYS A 282 36.07 33.45 -19.30
C LYS A 282 35.21 34.58 -19.89
N ALA A 283 34.93 34.53 -21.20
CA ALA A 283 34.12 35.53 -21.89
C ALA A 283 32.67 35.57 -21.36
N GLU A 284 32.08 34.44 -21.11
CA GLU A 284 30.71 34.32 -20.58
C GLU A 284 30.62 34.87 -19.14
N VAL A 285 31.58 34.54 -18.28
CA VAL A 285 31.64 35.12 -16.93
C VAL A 285 31.75 36.63 -16.97
N GLU A 286 32.64 37.18 -17.83
CA GLU A 286 32.79 38.62 -18.02
C GLU A 286 31.49 39.28 -18.53
N ASP A 287 30.75 38.62 -19.44
CA ASP A 287 29.47 39.12 -19.94
C ASP A 287 28.38 39.08 -18.86
N ILE A 288 28.32 38.03 -18.04
CA ILE A 288 27.42 37.94 -16.87
C ILE A 288 27.72 39.12 -15.92
N LEU A 289 28.96 39.34 -15.56
CA LEU A 289 29.34 40.43 -14.66
C LEU A 289 29.09 41.83 -15.26
N LYS A 290 29.28 41.98 -16.55
CA LYS A 290 28.95 43.23 -17.27
C LYS A 290 27.43 43.46 -17.28
N TYR A 291 26.63 42.42 -17.50
CA TYR A 291 25.19 42.53 -17.46
C TYR A 291 24.69 42.83 -16.03
N LEU A 292 25.27 42.21 -15.01
CA LEU A 292 25.00 42.47 -13.60
C LEU A 292 25.24 43.95 -13.24
N ARG A 293 26.40 44.53 -13.65
CA ARG A 293 26.72 45.95 -13.45
C ARG A 293 25.68 46.88 -14.11
N ARG A 294 25.34 46.63 -15.38
CA ARG A 294 24.34 47.43 -16.09
C ARG A 294 22.97 47.38 -15.41
N LYS A 295 22.56 46.20 -14.93
CA LYS A 295 21.29 46.03 -14.24
C LYS A 295 21.29 46.70 -12.86
N LYS A 296 22.39 46.62 -12.14
CA LYS A 296 22.65 47.37 -10.89
C LYS A 296 22.47 48.89 -11.12
N ASP A 297 23.16 49.42 -12.12
CA ASP A 297 23.12 50.85 -12.41
C ASP A 297 21.71 51.36 -12.77
N ARG A 298 20.93 50.54 -13.46
CA ARG A 298 19.52 50.87 -13.75
C ARG A 298 18.64 50.83 -12.46
N LEU A 299 18.89 49.92 -11.53
CA LEU A 299 18.15 49.82 -10.30
C LEU A 299 18.48 50.95 -9.32
N ASN A 300 19.72 51.40 -9.30
CA ASN A 300 20.19 52.45 -8.39
C ASN A 300 19.57 53.82 -8.74
N GLY A 301 19.34 54.15 -10.02
CA GLY A 301 18.82 55.48 -10.45
C GLY A 301 19.67 56.64 -9.93
N ASN A 302 19.19 57.87 -10.13
CA ASN A 302 20.00 59.04 -9.77
C ASN A 302 19.90 59.49 -8.29
N GLU A 303 18.98 58.92 -7.48
CA GLU A 303 18.80 59.38 -6.08
C GLU A 303 18.29 58.26 -5.14
N ASN A 304 18.79 57.03 -5.30
CA ASN A 304 18.35 55.94 -4.43
C ASN A 304 19.23 55.90 -3.15
N PRO A 305 18.71 56.24 -1.96
CA PRO A 305 19.46 56.19 -0.71
C PRO A 305 19.92 54.77 -0.31
N MET A 306 19.30 53.74 -0.90
CA MET A 306 19.67 52.32 -0.72
C MET A 306 20.29 51.78 -2.01
N SER A 307 21.31 52.48 -2.54
CA SER A 307 22.02 52.04 -3.76
C SER A 307 22.75 50.73 -3.51
N ILE A 308 22.54 49.74 -4.39
CA ILE A 308 23.29 48.49 -4.37
C ILE A 308 24.70 48.79 -4.87
N ASP A 309 25.68 48.44 -4.04
CA ASP A 309 27.10 48.45 -4.41
C ASP A 309 27.76 47.20 -3.85
N TYR A 310 28.70 46.61 -4.60
CA TYR A 310 29.34 45.35 -4.23
C TYR A 310 30.75 45.25 -4.78
N ALA A 311 31.61 44.55 -4.06
CA ALA A 311 32.88 44.02 -4.58
C ALA A 311 32.64 42.61 -5.13
N CYS A 312 33.35 42.21 -6.14
CA CYS A 312 33.30 40.85 -6.66
C CYS A 312 34.68 40.38 -7.13
N GLY A 313 34.91 39.08 -6.99
CA GLY A 313 36.08 38.39 -7.55
C GLY A 313 35.60 37.03 -8.10
N TRP A 314 36.29 36.52 -9.08
CA TRP A 314 35.96 35.25 -9.69
C TRP A 314 37.18 34.48 -10.17
N ALA A 315 37.07 33.13 -10.23
CA ALA A 315 38.09 32.22 -10.71
C ALA A 315 37.49 31.16 -11.61
N LEU A 316 38.22 30.70 -12.62
CA LEU A 316 37.83 29.68 -13.58
C LEU A 316 38.64 28.40 -13.34
N SER A 317 38.03 27.23 -13.40
CA SER A 317 38.70 25.95 -13.14
C SER A 317 39.83 25.64 -14.11
N GLU A 318 39.75 26.09 -15.36
CA GLU A 318 40.77 25.90 -16.39
C GLU A 318 42.10 26.59 -16.08
N ASP A 319 42.09 27.59 -15.21
CA ASP A 319 43.30 28.33 -14.83
C ASP A 319 44.17 27.59 -13.79
N TYR A 320 43.69 26.49 -13.23
CA TYR A 320 44.32 25.74 -12.13
C TYR A 320 44.39 24.24 -12.41
N LYS A 321 45.54 23.62 -12.09
CA LYS A 321 45.71 22.16 -12.14
C LYS A 321 45.01 21.52 -10.96
N GLU A 322 44.36 20.35 -11.19
CA GLU A 322 43.64 19.58 -10.16
C GLU A 322 42.70 20.47 -9.33
N CYS A 323 41.94 21.32 -10.02
CA CYS A 323 41.07 22.31 -9.42
C CYS A 323 39.88 21.64 -8.69
N THR A 324 39.66 22.03 -7.45
CA THR A 324 38.44 21.67 -6.67
C THR A 324 37.62 22.93 -6.43
N MET A 325 36.35 22.74 -6.01
CA MET A 325 35.49 23.89 -5.69
C MET A 325 36.06 24.77 -4.57
N GLN A 326 36.76 24.18 -3.61
CA GLN A 326 37.42 24.95 -2.54
C GLN A 326 38.55 25.85 -3.10
N ILE A 327 39.36 25.34 -4.04
CA ILE A 327 40.43 26.14 -4.70
C ILE A 327 39.80 27.31 -5.46
N LEU A 328 38.69 27.07 -6.20
CA LEU A 328 38.01 28.16 -6.90
C LEU A 328 37.46 29.22 -5.94
N LEU A 329 36.85 28.79 -4.85
CA LEU A 329 36.35 29.71 -3.83
C LEU A 329 37.49 30.57 -3.25
N ASP A 330 38.60 29.94 -2.80
CA ASP A 330 39.73 30.63 -2.18
C ASP A 330 40.33 31.69 -3.14
N LYS A 331 40.39 31.39 -4.44
CA LYS A 331 40.87 32.32 -5.46
C LYS A 331 39.86 33.43 -5.74
N ALA A 332 38.60 33.11 -5.88
CA ALA A 332 37.52 34.10 -6.07
C ALA A 332 37.45 35.09 -4.90
N ASP A 333 37.56 34.59 -3.68
CA ASP A 333 37.55 35.38 -2.45
C ASP A 333 38.76 36.33 -2.40
N SER A 334 39.98 35.82 -2.70
CA SER A 334 41.19 36.67 -2.80
C SER A 334 41.01 37.81 -3.82
N TYR A 335 40.46 37.50 -5.01
CA TYR A 335 40.23 38.55 -6.03
C TYR A 335 39.12 39.52 -5.63
N MET A 336 38.09 39.06 -4.91
CA MET A 336 37.08 39.94 -4.35
C MET A 336 37.64 40.88 -3.30
N TYR A 337 38.52 40.38 -2.42
CA TYR A 337 39.18 41.20 -1.41
C TYR A 337 40.05 42.29 -2.04
N ASP A 338 40.85 41.96 -3.07
CA ASP A 338 41.69 42.94 -3.82
C ASP A 338 40.81 44.01 -4.49
N ASN A 339 39.67 43.58 -5.10
CA ASN A 339 38.71 44.51 -5.69
C ASN A 339 38.10 45.45 -4.65
N LYS A 340 37.77 44.93 -3.47
CA LYS A 340 37.23 45.73 -2.33
C LYS A 340 38.21 46.77 -1.84
N GLN A 341 39.51 46.48 -1.82
CA GLN A 341 40.56 47.43 -1.43
C GLN A 341 40.71 48.56 -2.47
N LEU A 342 40.71 48.23 -3.75
CA LEU A 342 40.79 49.21 -4.83
C LEU A 342 39.59 50.18 -4.82
N CYS A 343 38.36 49.65 -4.59
CA CYS A 343 37.17 50.49 -4.47
C CYS A 343 37.25 51.50 -3.31
N LYS A 344 37.82 51.10 -2.18
CA LYS A 344 38.02 52.01 -1.02
C LYS A 344 39.01 53.13 -1.27
N GLN A 345 40.06 52.88 -2.09
CA GLN A 345 41.06 53.89 -2.42
C GLN A 345 40.56 54.96 -3.40
N HIS A 346 39.57 54.67 -4.22
CA HIS A 346 38.95 55.59 -5.15
C HIS A 346 37.80 56.43 -4.57
N THR A 347 37.41 56.16 -3.31
CA THR A 347 36.31 56.86 -2.62
C THR A 347 36.85 57.89 -1.59
N LEU A 348 38.18 57.99 -1.40
CA LEU A 348 38.89 59.02 -0.64
C LEU A 348 39.40 60.10 -1.61
#